data_24f5c6734e4e74def2b7b1e2f930802e
#
_entry.id   24f5c6734e4e74def2b7b1e2f930802e
#
_cell.length_a   1.000
_cell.length_b   1.000
_cell.length_c   1.000
_cell.angle_alpha   90.00
_cell.angle_beta   90.00
_cell.angle_gamma   90.00
#
_symmetry.space_group_name_H-M   'P 1'
#
loop_
_entity.id
_entity.type
_entity.pdbx_description
1 polymer ?
#
loop_
_entity_poly.entity_id
_entity_poly.type
_entity_poly.pdbx_seq_one_letter_code
_entity_poly.pdbx_strand_id
1 'polypeptide(L)'
;QNFERAIQNVWRHTNILRSTGYEEGHLSKDGQPEPILFYQLPYISENGINTPDMMDRLHDLGDYARKSIDTVVSIGIGGSYLGSKVLFDVQCGSFWNNYTDEERNGYPRFYFAGFNVDGPYLEGLIKTLVSQADEKGSDYKVMLVVTSKSGSTIEPMANFMILQKALEDHHINYEVTVVTETNDEAHPTILHDMAIKHQWRTFSVPY
;
A
#
# COMPACT_ATOMS: atom_id res chain seq x y z
N GLN A 1 4.53 38.59 19.57
CA GLN A 1 3.52 38.04 20.49
C GLN A 1 2.63 36.96 19.86
N ASN A 2 2.02 37.17 18.68
CA ASN A 2 1.15 36.17 18.08
C ASN A 2 1.91 34.94 17.59
N PHE A 3 3.09 35.12 17.03
CA PHE A 3 3.94 34.04 16.49
C PHE A 3 4.50 33.15 17.62
N GLU A 4 5.03 33.75 18.66
CA GLU A 4 5.53 33.02 19.84
C GLU A 4 4.42 32.20 20.51
N ARG A 5 3.21 32.78 20.65
CA ARG A 5 2.04 32.08 21.18
C ARG A 5 1.62 30.90 20.29
N ALA A 6 1.68 31.06 18.95
CA ALA A 6 1.41 29.99 18.01
C ALA A 6 2.42 28.84 18.16
N ILE A 7 3.73 29.13 18.25
CA ILE A 7 4.75 28.12 18.49
C ILE A 7 4.52 27.37 19.80
N GLN A 8 4.24 28.11 20.89
CA GLN A 8 3.97 27.47 22.18
C GLN A 8 2.74 26.55 22.15
N ASN A 9 1.69 26.93 21.41
CA ASN A 9 0.51 26.10 21.26
C ASN A 9 0.83 24.83 20.48
N VAL A 10 1.52 24.95 19.32
CA VAL A 10 1.94 23.78 18.52
C VAL A 10 2.80 22.83 19.36
N TRP A 11 3.80 23.38 20.08
CA TRP A 11 4.67 22.58 20.93
C TRP A 11 3.89 21.84 22.03
N ARG A 12 2.92 22.51 22.67
CA ARG A 12 2.06 21.90 23.70
C ARG A 12 1.22 20.75 23.09
N HIS A 13 0.55 20.98 21.96
CA HIS A 13 -0.26 19.95 21.28
C HIS A 13 0.60 18.76 20.85
N THR A 14 1.77 19.01 20.27
CA THR A 14 2.71 17.96 19.87
C THR A 14 3.16 17.11 21.07
N ASN A 15 3.44 17.72 22.22
CA ASN A 15 3.83 16.98 23.42
C ASN A 15 2.68 16.16 24.01
N ILE A 16 1.46 16.69 24.00
CA ILE A 16 0.27 15.93 24.42
C ILE A 16 0.10 14.72 23.52
N LEU A 17 0.10 14.92 22.19
CA LEU A 17 -0.02 13.84 21.21
C LEU A 17 1.05 12.75 21.42
N ARG A 18 2.32 13.15 21.55
CA ARG A 18 3.43 12.19 21.79
C ARG A 18 3.33 11.43 23.11
N SER A 19 2.78 12.04 24.15
CA SER A 19 2.69 11.42 25.49
C SER A 19 1.42 10.59 25.68
N THR A 20 0.34 10.94 25.00
CA THR A 20 -0.97 10.30 25.19
C THR A 20 -1.43 9.47 24.00
N GLY A 21 -0.95 9.78 22.79
CA GLY A 21 -1.46 9.23 21.53
C GLY A 21 -2.77 9.87 21.05
N TYR A 22 -3.29 10.90 21.74
CA TYR A 22 -4.57 11.51 21.45
C TYR A 22 -4.45 13.01 21.23
N GLU A 23 -5.30 13.56 20.39
CA GLU A 23 -5.46 14.99 20.17
C GLU A 23 -6.91 15.41 20.42
N GLU A 24 -7.08 16.58 21.04
CA GLU A 24 -8.40 17.14 21.33
C GLU A 24 -9.19 17.37 20.02
N GLY A 25 -10.38 16.79 19.93
CA GLY A 25 -11.25 16.92 18.76
C GLY A 25 -10.99 15.89 17.63
N HIS A 26 -9.98 15.03 17.76
CA HIS A 26 -9.82 13.89 16.88
C HIS A 26 -10.67 12.72 17.36
N LEU A 27 -11.80 12.51 16.69
CA LEU A 27 -12.81 11.54 17.09
C LEU A 27 -13.06 10.52 15.97
N SER A 28 -13.34 9.29 16.37
CA SER A 28 -13.85 8.23 15.49
C SER A 28 -15.24 8.56 14.94
N LYS A 29 -15.73 7.76 14.03
CA LYS A 29 -17.09 7.88 13.47
C LYS A 29 -18.17 7.84 14.55
N ASP A 30 -17.90 7.15 15.67
CA ASP A 30 -18.81 7.02 16.80
C ASP A 30 -18.63 8.11 17.86
N GLY A 31 -17.83 9.14 17.56
CA GLY A 31 -17.59 10.27 18.44
C GLY A 31 -16.68 9.98 19.64
N GLN A 32 -15.98 8.85 19.66
CA GLN A 32 -15.01 8.52 20.71
C GLN A 32 -13.61 9.04 20.35
N PRO A 33 -12.76 9.38 21.35
CA PRO A 33 -11.38 9.72 21.06
C PRO A 33 -10.66 8.64 20.26
N GLU A 34 -10.07 9.00 19.12
CA GLU A 34 -9.34 8.10 18.27
C GLU A 34 -7.83 8.32 18.41
N PRO A 35 -7.01 7.27 18.61
CA PRO A 35 -5.58 7.44 18.80
C PRO A 35 -4.89 7.84 17.49
N ILE A 36 -3.88 8.70 17.59
CA ILE A 36 -3.00 9.12 16.49
C ILE A 36 -1.60 8.61 16.80
N LEU A 37 -1.21 7.50 16.19
CA LEU A 37 0.00 6.76 16.59
C LEU A 37 1.08 6.71 15.50
N PHE A 38 0.98 7.52 14.44
CA PHE A 38 1.94 7.49 13.31
C PHE A 38 3.41 7.69 13.72
N TYR A 39 3.67 8.40 14.82
CA TYR A 39 5.02 8.63 15.35
C TYR A 39 5.64 7.36 15.97
N GLN A 40 4.84 6.31 16.20
CA GLN A 40 5.31 5.01 16.68
C GLN A 40 5.71 4.06 15.55
N LEU A 41 5.30 4.34 14.31
CA LEU A 41 5.57 3.48 13.16
C LEU A 41 7.06 3.13 12.94
N PRO A 42 8.05 4.02 13.22
CA PRO A 42 9.46 3.67 13.09
C PRO A 42 9.97 2.66 14.12
N TYR A 43 9.19 2.39 15.17
CA TYR A 43 9.62 1.51 16.25
C TYR A 43 8.95 0.14 16.14
N ILE A 44 9.75 -0.92 16.31
CA ILE A 44 9.29 -2.31 16.32
C ILE A 44 9.33 -2.78 17.77
N SER A 45 8.21 -3.24 18.29
CA SER A 45 8.11 -3.81 19.64
C SER A 45 6.95 -4.79 19.75
N GLU A 46 7.02 -5.73 20.70
CA GLU A 46 6.01 -6.78 20.90
C GLU A 46 4.58 -6.22 21.12
N ASN A 47 4.47 -5.07 21.75
CA ASN A 47 3.19 -4.41 22.04
C ASN A 47 2.99 -3.11 21.23
N GLY A 48 3.78 -2.91 20.20
CA GLY A 48 3.73 -1.72 19.34
C GLY A 48 2.77 -1.89 18.19
N ILE A 49 2.67 -0.83 17.39
CA ILE A 49 1.92 -0.83 16.12
C ILE A 49 2.60 -1.78 15.12
N ASN A 50 3.93 -1.69 15.03
CA ASN A 50 4.74 -2.61 14.24
C ASN A 50 5.36 -3.64 15.19
N THR A 51 4.94 -4.88 15.01
CA THR A 51 5.46 -6.01 15.79
C THR A 51 6.55 -6.76 15.02
N PRO A 52 7.42 -7.53 15.71
CA PRO A 52 8.35 -8.42 15.04
C PRO A 52 7.67 -9.37 14.04
N ASP A 53 6.53 -9.97 14.42
CA ASP A 53 5.73 -10.83 13.53
C ASP A 53 5.30 -10.12 12.25
N MET A 54 4.84 -8.87 12.35
CA MET A 54 4.48 -8.08 11.17
C MET A 54 5.70 -7.87 10.26
N MET A 55 6.86 -7.61 10.83
CA MET A 55 8.09 -7.43 10.07
C MET A 55 8.53 -8.73 9.39
N ASP A 56 8.45 -9.86 10.09
CA ASP A 56 8.76 -11.18 9.51
C ASP A 56 7.82 -11.49 8.35
N ARG A 57 6.53 -11.25 8.49
CA ARG A 57 5.55 -11.41 7.39
C ARG A 57 5.83 -10.51 6.19
N LEU A 58 6.32 -9.28 6.40
CA LEU A 58 6.73 -8.38 5.31
C LEU A 58 7.99 -8.87 4.62
N HIS A 59 8.97 -9.37 5.37
CA HIS A 59 10.17 -10.00 4.81
C HIS A 59 9.82 -11.25 3.99
N ASP A 60 8.96 -12.11 4.51
CA ASP A 60 8.48 -13.31 3.81
C ASP A 60 7.75 -12.95 2.51
N LEU A 61 6.94 -11.88 2.52
CA LEU A 61 6.30 -11.37 1.30
C LEU A 61 7.33 -10.88 0.28
N GLY A 62 8.35 -10.14 0.73
CA GLY A 62 9.44 -9.68 -0.13
C GLY A 62 10.22 -10.83 -0.77
N ASP A 63 10.58 -11.83 0.01
CA ASP A 63 11.27 -13.04 -0.45
C ASP A 63 10.40 -13.87 -1.40
N TYR A 64 9.11 -13.99 -1.11
CA TYR A 64 8.15 -14.63 -2.00
C TYR A 64 8.02 -13.87 -3.34
N ALA A 65 7.87 -12.55 -3.28
CA ALA A 65 7.78 -11.73 -4.48
C ALA A 65 9.03 -11.87 -5.35
N ARG A 66 10.22 -11.83 -4.75
CA ARG A 66 11.48 -12.03 -5.45
C ARG A 66 11.57 -13.36 -6.19
N LYS A 67 11.00 -14.44 -5.63
CA LYS A 67 11.11 -15.81 -6.18
C LYS A 67 10.01 -16.16 -7.16
N SER A 68 8.85 -15.52 -7.05
CA SER A 68 7.61 -16.04 -7.66
C SER A 68 6.80 -14.99 -8.42
N ILE A 69 7.18 -13.71 -8.37
CA ILE A 69 6.45 -12.62 -9.00
C ILE A 69 7.34 -11.90 -10.00
N ASP A 70 6.82 -11.66 -11.19
CA ASP A 70 7.53 -10.96 -12.25
C ASP A 70 7.32 -9.46 -12.21
N THR A 71 6.12 -9.06 -11.84
CA THR A 71 5.73 -7.66 -11.80
C THR A 71 4.84 -7.37 -10.60
N VAL A 72 5.17 -6.33 -9.85
CA VAL A 72 4.33 -5.75 -8.80
C VAL A 72 3.68 -4.47 -9.33
N VAL A 73 2.38 -4.32 -9.12
CA VAL A 73 1.66 -3.07 -9.34
C VAL A 73 1.13 -2.58 -8.00
N SER A 74 1.72 -1.50 -7.50
CA SER A 74 1.29 -0.83 -6.27
C SER A 74 0.18 0.17 -6.59
N ILE A 75 -0.99 -0.04 -6.00
CA ILE A 75 -2.21 0.73 -6.28
C ILE A 75 -2.58 1.51 -5.02
N GLY A 76 -2.47 2.82 -5.08
CA GLY A 76 -2.75 3.71 -3.95
C GLY A 76 -2.69 5.19 -4.34
N ILE A 77 -3.16 6.07 -3.46
CA ILE A 77 -3.15 7.53 -3.66
C ILE A 77 -2.67 8.24 -2.39
N GLY A 78 -2.14 9.44 -2.53
CA GLY A 78 -1.70 10.27 -1.41
C GLY A 78 -0.65 9.57 -0.55
N GLY A 79 -0.90 9.42 0.75
CA GLY A 79 0.00 8.73 1.68
C GLY A 79 0.23 7.25 1.34
N SER A 80 -0.74 6.60 0.70
CA SER A 80 -0.62 5.21 0.23
C SER A 80 0.24 5.05 -1.04
N TYR A 81 0.66 6.15 -1.66
CA TYR A 81 1.47 6.17 -2.86
C TYR A 81 2.83 6.87 -2.66
N LEU A 82 2.80 8.10 -2.11
CA LEU A 82 3.97 8.98 -2.13
C LEU A 82 5.18 8.40 -1.39
N GLY A 83 4.96 7.81 -0.21
CA GLY A 83 6.05 7.24 0.59
C GLY A 83 6.75 6.08 -0.11
N SER A 84 5.98 5.13 -0.61
CA SER A 84 6.52 3.97 -1.35
C SER A 84 7.18 4.39 -2.66
N LYS A 85 6.61 5.38 -3.36
CA LYS A 85 7.20 5.92 -4.60
C LYS A 85 8.56 6.59 -4.36
N VAL A 86 8.67 7.42 -3.33
CA VAL A 86 9.96 8.05 -2.96
C VAL A 86 11.01 7.01 -2.62
N LEU A 87 10.66 6.02 -1.78
CA LEU A 87 11.60 4.95 -1.42
C LEU A 87 12.05 4.15 -2.64
N PHE A 88 11.13 3.83 -3.53
CA PHE A 88 11.42 3.12 -4.77
C PHE A 88 12.37 3.95 -5.67
N ASP A 89 12.08 5.22 -5.90
CA ASP A 89 12.88 6.08 -6.76
C ASP A 89 14.32 6.29 -6.23
N VAL A 90 14.47 6.39 -4.91
CA VAL A 90 15.78 6.54 -4.28
C VAL A 90 16.60 5.24 -4.36
N GLN A 91 15.98 4.09 -4.17
CA GLN A 91 16.70 2.80 -4.12
C GLN A 91 16.88 2.16 -5.49
N CYS A 92 15.87 2.24 -6.34
CA CYS A 92 15.83 1.52 -7.61
C CYS A 92 16.12 2.42 -8.81
N GLY A 93 15.82 3.72 -8.71
CA GLY A 93 16.00 4.69 -9.80
C GLY A 93 14.95 4.57 -10.90
N SER A 94 15.00 5.50 -11.85
CA SER A 94 13.97 5.66 -12.89
C SER A 94 13.98 4.56 -13.96
N PHE A 95 15.05 3.80 -14.07
CA PHE A 95 15.23 2.80 -15.14
C PHE A 95 15.10 1.36 -14.64
N TRP A 96 14.68 1.15 -13.40
CA TRP A 96 14.55 -0.16 -12.77
C TRP A 96 13.86 -1.21 -13.66
N ASN A 97 12.73 -0.84 -14.24
CA ASN A 97 11.92 -1.76 -15.04
C ASN A 97 12.56 -2.12 -16.40
N ASN A 98 13.59 -1.39 -16.83
CA ASN A 98 14.32 -1.65 -18.06
C ASN A 98 15.50 -2.61 -17.86
N TYR A 99 15.88 -2.88 -16.62
CA TYR A 99 16.95 -3.82 -16.29
C TYR A 99 16.50 -5.26 -16.51
N THR A 100 17.46 -6.13 -16.81
CA THR A 100 17.25 -7.58 -16.87
C THR A 100 16.95 -8.14 -15.47
N ASP A 101 16.42 -9.36 -15.38
CA ASP A 101 16.16 -10.03 -14.11
C ASP A 101 17.43 -10.20 -13.28
N GLU A 102 18.57 -10.46 -13.93
CA GLU A 102 19.88 -10.58 -13.27
C GLU A 102 20.33 -9.24 -12.68
N GLU A 103 20.22 -8.14 -13.43
CA GLU A 103 20.55 -6.80 -12.95
C GLU A 103 19.64 -6.34 -11.80
N ARG A 104 18.40 -6.81 -11.76
CA ARG A 104 17.48 -6.59 -10.63
C ARG A 104 17.68 -7.60 -9.50
N ASN A 105 18.66 -8.49 -9.56
CA ASN A 105 18.88 -9.57 -8.60
C ASN A 105 17.63 -10.45 -8.36
N GLY A 106 16.82 -10.66 -9.39
CA GLY A 106 15.57 -11.43 -9.33
C GLY A 106 14.39 -10.69 -8.70
N TYR A 107 14.54 -9.42 -8.33
CA TYR A 107 13.40 -8.63 -7.87
C TYR A 107 12.46 -8.28 -9.04
N PRO A 108 11.14 -8.20 -8.78
CA PRO A 108 10.15 -7.94 -9.81
C PRO A 108 10.28 -6.54 -10.44
N ARG A 109 9.72 -6.36 -11.63
CA ARG A 109 9.40 -5.02 -12.13
C ARG A 109 8.36 -4.38 -11.21
N PHE A 110 8.36 -3.07 -11.14
CA PHE A 110 7.51 -2.37 -10.19
C PHE A 110 6.82 -1.16 -10.86
N TYR A 111 5.50 -1.16 -10.85
CA TYR A 111 4.68 -0.08 -11.37
C TYR A 111 3.77 0.50 -10.29
N PHE A 112 3.36 1.75 -10.47
CA PHE A 112 2.44 2.43 -9.59
C PHE A 112 1.17 2.79 -10.35
N ALA A 113 0.00 2.62 -9.69
CA ALA A 113 -1.31 2.99 -10.23
C ALA A 113 -2.20 3.51 -9.09
N GLY A 114 -3.41 3.96 -9.40
CA GLY A 114 -4.38 4.38 -8.38
C GLY A 114 -4.17 5.78 -7.85
N PHE A 115 -3.10 6.47 -8.23
CA PHE A 115 -2.83 7.84 -7.82
C PHE A 115 -3.63 8.88 -8.65
N ASN A 116 -4.24 8.46 -9.73
CA ASN A 116 -5.10 9.25 -10.60
C ASN A 116 -6.08 8.33 -11.35
N VAL A 117 -7.15 8.90 -11.90
CA VAL A 117 -8.03 8.23 -12.85
C VAL A 117 -7.63 8.68 -14.25
N ASP A 118 -6.63 8.00 -14.82
CA ASP A 118 -6.02 8.33 -16.11
C ASP A 118 -6.13 7.11 -17.05
N GLY A 119 -7.10 7.17 -17.95
CA GLY A 119 -7.35 6.10 -18.91
C GLY A 119 -6.14 5.78 -19.80
N PRO A 120 -5.49 6.75 -20.46
CA PRO A 120 -4.29 6.55 -21.24
C PRO A 120 -3.14 5.89 -20.46
N TYR A 121 -2.94 6.29 -19.20
CA TYR A 121 -1.93 5.67 -18.34
C TYR A 121 -2.24 4.20 -18.07
N LEU A 122 -3.48 3.90 -17.66
CA LEU A 122 -3.91 2.53 -17.39
C LEU A 122 -3.84 1.64 -18.65
N GLU A 123 -4.26 2.17 -19.79
CA GLU A 123 -4.15 1.46 -21.08
C GLU A 123 -2.68 1.14 -21.40
N GLY A 124 -1.77 2.08 -21.20
CA GLY A 124 -0.33 1.88 -21.38
C GLY A 124 0.22 0.82 -20.43
N LEU A 125 -0.18 0.85 -19.15
CA LEU A 125 0.23 -0.15 -18.16
C LEU A 125 -0.30 -1.54 -18.53
N ILE A 126 -1.58 -1.67 -18.91
CA ILE A 126 -2.17 -2.94 -19.33
C ILE A 126 -1.43 -3.51 -20.55
N LYS A 127 -1.18 -2.69 -21.59
CA LYS A 127 -0.39 -3.10 -22.75
C LYS A 127 1.01 -3.61 -22.37
N THR A 128 1.63 -2.96 -21.40
CA THR A 128 2.95 -3.36 -20.88
C THR A 128 2.88 -4.74 -20.21
N LEU A 129 1.88 -4.95 -19.33
CA LEU A 129 1.69 -6.23 -18.63
C LEU A 129 1.38 -7.38 -19.62
N VAL A 130 0.55 -7.12 -20.64
CA VAL A 130 0.23 -8.09 -21.69
C VAL A 130 1.49 -8.44 -22.51
N SER A 131 2.26 -7.43 -22.92
CA SER A 131 3.51 -7.67 -23.66
C SER A 131 4.52 -8.51 -22.86
N GLN A 132 4.63 -8.25 -21.55
CA GLN A 132 5.50 -9.05 -20.67
C GLN A 132 4.99 -10.48 -20.49
N ALA A 133 3.67 -10.66 -20.43
CA ALA A 133 3.06 -11.99 -20.40
C ALA A 133 3.27 -12.77 -21.72
N ASP A 134 3.13 -12.11 -22.86
CA ASP A 134 3.39 -12.71 -24.17
C ASP A 134 4.86 -13.14 -24.31
N GLU A 135 5.78 -12.36 -23.78
CA GLU A 135 7.22 -12.66 -23.79
C GLU A 135 7.58 -13.85 -22.89
N LYS A 136 7.04 -13.91 -21.67
CA LYS A 136 7.38 -14.95 -20.67
C LYS A 136 6.50 -16.19 -20.76
N GLY A 137 5.29 -16.07 -21.32
CA GLY A 137 4.31 -17.15 -21.42
C GLY A 137 3.52 -17.39 -20.11
N SER A 138 3.02 -18.61 -19.93
CA SER A 138 2.12 -18.99 -18.84
C SER A 138 2.69 -18.82 -17.42
N ASP A 139 3.99 -18.71 -17.30
CA ASP A 139 4.66 -18.57 -16.00
C ASP A 139 4.71 -17.12 -15.51
N TYR A 140 4.30 -16.16 -16.36
CA TYR A 140 4.25 -14.75 -15.97
C TYR A 140 3.21 -14.51 -14.89
N LYS A 141 3.61 -13.82 -13.82
CA LYS A 141 2.78 -13.59 -12.66
C LYS A 141 2.87 -12.16 -12.15
N VAL A 142 1.71 -11.54 -11.93
CA VAL A 142 1.56 -10.18 -11.42
C VAL A 142 1.08 -10.20 -9.96
N MET A 143 1.64 -9.35 -9.12
CA MET A 143 1.09 -9.05 -7.79
C MET A 143 0.49 -7.65 -7.79
N LEU A 144 -0.81 -7.54 -7.50
CA LEU A 144 -1.50 -6.28 -7.26
C LEU A 144 -1.47 -5.98 -5.76
N VAL A 145 -0.78 -4.92 -5.35
CA VAL A 145 -0.75 -4.44 -3.96
C VAL A 145 -1.70 -3.26 -3.83
N VAL A 146 -2.87 -3.49 -3.24
CA VAL A 146 -3.93 -2.48 -3.12
C VAL A 146 -3.89 -1.86 -1.73
N THR A 147 -3.57 -0.57 -1.68
CA THR A 147 -3.43 0.17 -0.42
C THR A 147 -4.50 1.25 -0.29
N SER A 148 -5.41 1.08 0.66
CA SER A 148 -6.43 2.08 1.02
C SER A 148 -6.83 1.91 2.48
N LYS A 149 -6.53 2.89 3.34
CA LYS A 149 -6.89 2.84 4.76
C LYS A 149 -8.40 2.66 4.93
N SER A 150 -9.22 3.51 4.27
CA SER A 150 -10.69 3.41 4.34
C SER A 150 -11.27 2.24 3.55
N GLY A 151 -10.49 1.62 2.69
CA GLY A 151 -10.94 0.53 1.80
C GLY A 151 -11.99 0.92 0.76
N SER A 152 -12.27 2.22 0.60
CA SER A 152 -13.34 2.73 -0.27
C SER A 152 -12.94 3.93 -1.12
N THR A 153 -11.65 4.31 -1.11
CA THR A 153 -11.16 5.43 -1.93
C THR A 153 -11.35 5.10 -3.41
N ILE A 154 -12.04 5.99 -4.13
CA ILE A 154 -12.55 5.71 -5.48
C ILE A 154 -11.42 5.44 -6.48
N GLU A 155 -10.37 6.28 -6.48
CA GLU A 155 -9.29 6.20 -7.47
C GLU A 155 -8.53 4.86 -7.40
N PRO A 156 -7.98 4.41 -6.25
CA PRO A 156 -7.33 3.11 -6.19
C PRO A 156 -8.29 1.95 -6.43
N MET A 157 -9.55 2.03 -5.96
CA MET A 157 -10.51 0.96 -6.18
C MET A 157 -10.90 0.83 -7.67
N ALA A 158 -11.14 1.94 -8.37
CA ALA A 158 -11.44 1.92 -9.80
C ALA A 158 -10.26 1.37 -10.61
N ASN A 159 -9.02 1.84 -10.33
CA ASN A 159 -7.82 1.33 -10.99
C ASN A 159 -7.61 -0.17 -10.73
N PHE A 160 -7.82 -0.60 -9.48
CA PHE A 160 -7.72 -2.02 -9.12
C PHE A 160 -8.71 -2.88 -9.92
N MET A 161 -9.99 -2.51 -9.95
CA MET A 161 -11.01 -3.27 -10.67
C MET A 161 -10.73 -3.34 -12.18
N ILE A 162 -10.26 -2.25 -12.78
CA ILE A 162 -9.90 -2.20 -14.20
C ILE A 162 -8.69 -3.11 -14.49
N LEU A 163 -7.63 -3.02 -13.66
CA LEU A 163 -6.45 -3.86 -13.82
C LEU A 163 -6.77 -5.33 -13.58
N GLN A 164 -7.52 -5.66 -12.53
CA GLN A 164 -7.95 -7.03 -12.26
C GLN A 164 -8.70 -7.62 -13.45
N LYS A 165 -9.71 -6.89 -13.95
CA LYS A 165 -10.49 -7.31 -15.11
C LYS A 165 -9.63 -7.51 -16.36
N ALA A 166 -8.68 -6.60 -16.60
CA ALA A 166 -7.76 -6.72 -17.73
C ALA A 166 -6.87 -7.96 -17.63
N LEU A 167 -6.32 -8.25 -16.43
CA LEU A 167 -5.52 -9.47 -16.22
C LEU A 167 -6.35 -10.75 -16.46
N GLU A 168 -7.61 -10.78 -15.99
CA GLU A 168 -8.54 -11.89 -16.24
C GLU A 168 -8.84 -12.06 -17.74
N ASP A 169 -9.14 -10.97 -18.45
CA ASP A 169 -9.47 -11.00 -19.88
C ASP A 169 -8.30 -11.47 -20.74
N HIS A 170 -7.08 -11.19 -20.31
CA HIS A 170 -5.85 -11.63 -21.00
C HIS A 170 -5.28 -12.94 -20.42
N HIS A 171 -5.98 -13.61 -19.50
CA HIS A 171 -5.55 -14.86 -18.87
C HIS A 171 -4.17 -14.78 -18.20
N ILE A 172 -3.82 -13.61 -17.64
CA ILE A 172 -2.57 -13.38 -16.92
C ILE A 172 -2.73 -13.83 -15.47
N ASN A 173 -1.82 -14.65 -14.98
CA ASN A 173 -1.81 -15.08 -13.59
C ASN A 173 -1.54 -13.88 -12.67
N TYR A 174 -2.36 -13.72 -11.63
CA TYR A 174 -2.15 -12.65 -10.66
C TYR A 174 -2.51 -13.08 -9.24
N GLU A 175 -1.93 -12.35 -8.29
CA GLU A 175 -2.27 -12.40 -6.87
C GLU A 175 -2.58 -11.00 -6.36
N VAL A 176 -3.38 -10.92 -5.30
CA VAL A 176 -3.72 -9.66 -4.65
C VAL A 176 -3.19 -9.67 -3.21
N THR A 177 -2.51 -8.60 -2.84
CA THR A 177 -2.17 -8.27 -1.46
C THR A 177 -2.85 -6.96 -1.10
N VAL A 178 -3.50 -6.92 0.04
CA VAL A 178 -4.30 -5.77 0.49
C VAL A 178 -3.64 -5.13 1.70
N VAL A 179 -3.57 -3.81 1.71
CA VAL A 179 -3.14 -3.00 2.85
C VAL A 179 -4.29 -2.05 3.21
N THR A 180 -5.01 -2.36 4.28
CA THR A 180 -6.22 -1.64 4.67
C THR A 180 -6.40 -1.68 6.19
N GLU A 181 -7.37 -0.93 6.72
CA GLU A 181 -7.79 -1.04 8.11
C GLU A 181 -8.42 -2.43 8.36
N THR A 182 -7.95 -3.12 9.39
CA THR A 182 -8.43 -4.47 9.75
C THR A 182 -8.83 -4.59 11.22
N ASN A 183 -8.68 -3.52 12.01
CA ASN A 183 -8.89 -3.58 13.46
C ASN A 183 -10.33 -3.31 13.90
N ASP A 184 -11.18 -2.76 13.01
CA ASP A 184 -12.59 -2.56 13.28
C ASP A 184 -13.41 -3.75 12.77
N GLU A 185 -13.55 -4.78 13.60
CA GLU A 185 -14.34 -5.98 13.27
C GLU A 185 -15.85 -5.67 13.17
N ALA A 186 -16.33 -4.61 13.82
CA ALA A 186 -17.72 -4.20 13.77
C ALA A 186 -18.08 -3.49 12.46
N HIS A 187 -17.11 -2.79 11.86
CA HIS A 187 -17.29 -2.03 10.62
C HIS A 187 -16.14 -2.28 9.64
N PRO A 188 -16.01 -3.50 9.11
CA PRO A 188 -14.92 -3.83 8.21
C PRO A 188 -14.95 -2.94 6.96
N THR A 189 -13.77 -2.63 6.42
CA THR A 189 -13.69 -1.89 5.16
C THR A 189 -14.15 -2.78 3.99
N ILE A 190 -14.70 -2.18 2.93
CA ILE A 190 -15.09 -2.92 1.72
C ILE A 190 -13.91 -3.74 1.18
N LEU A 191 -12.72 -3.16 1.17
CA LEU A 191 -11.51 -3.83 0.70
C LEU A 191 -11.09 -4.99 1.61
N HIS A 192 -11.30 -4.87 2.93
CA HIS A 192 -11.06 -5.96 3.88
C HIS A 192 -12.04 -7.12 3.66
N ASP A 193 -13.35 -6.83 3.50
CA ASP A 193 -14.36 -7.85 3.19
C ASP A 193 -14.05 -8.60 1.90
N MET A 194 -13.62 -7.87 0.86
CA MET A 194 -13.18 -8.49 -0.39
C MET A 194 -11.97 -9.41 -0.16
N ALA A 195 -10.99 -8.96 0.63
CA ALA A 195 -9.81 -9.76 0.93
C ALA A 195 -10.15 -11.06 1.67
N ILE A 196 -11.03 -11.01 2.66
CA ILE A 196 -11.51 -12.20 3.37
C ILE A 196 -12.25 -13.15 2.40
N LYS A 197 -13.18 -12.61 1.62
CA LYS A 197 -13.97 -13.40 0.66
C LYS A 197 -13.12 -14.15 -0.37
N HIS A 198 -12.06 -13.50 -0.85
CA HIS A 198 -11.18 -14.04 -1.88
C HIS A 198 -9.89 -14.68 -1.31
N GLN A 199 -9.75 -14.73 0.02
CA GLN A 199 -8.57 -15.25 0.71
C GLN A 199 -7.26 -14.55 0.29
N TRP A 200 -7.33 -13.25 0.04
CA TRP A 200 -6.17 -12.45 -0.27
C TRP A 200 -5.31 -12.18 0.96
N ARG A 201 -4.02 -12.02 0.75
CA ARG A 201 -3.08 -11.63 1.82
C ARG A 201 -3.41 -10.22 2.29
N THR A 202 -3.47 -10.01 3.61
CA THR A 202 -3.79 -8.72 4.21
C THR A 202 -2.70 -8.23 5.15
N PHE A 203 -2.48 -6.91 5.13
CA PHE A 203 -1.71 -6.17 6.12
C PHE A 203 -2.55 -5.03 6.65
N SER A 204 -2.47 -4.80 7.97
CA SER A 204 -3.20 -3.70 8.61
C SER A 204 -2.49 -2.37 8.42
N VAL A 205 -3.28 -1.32 8.15
CA VAL A 205 -2.83 0.07 8.33
C VAL A 205 -3.25 0.47 9.75
N PRO A 206 -2.30 0.75 10.65
CA PRO A 206 -2.66 1.23 11.98
C PRO A 206 -3.28 2.63 11.92
N TYR A 207 -4.13 2.93 12.89
CA TYR A 207 -4.69 4.26 13.11
C TYR A 207 -3.65 5.28 13.52
#